data_9855fd5983cd3fce76c44c8397d17b8f
#
_entry.id   9855fd5983cd3fce76c44c8397d17b8f
#
_cell.length_a   1.000
_cell.length_b   1.000
_cell.length_c   1.000
_cell.angle_alpha   90.00
_cell.angle_beta   90.00
_cell.angle_gamma   90.00
#
_symmetry.space_group_name_H-M   'P 1'
#
loop_
_entity.id
_entity.type
_entity.pdbx_description
1 polymer ?
#
loop_
_entity_poly.entity_id
_entity_poly.type
_entity_poly.pdbx_seq_one_letter_code
_entity_poly.pdbx_strand_id
1 'polypeptide(L)'
;MSTHFESIHPDTLYRDAFDVDAPAATAVGRDVWPRRPGVFIRNVATAPPVEGEAPAGPPARELVVGQFGLVPPWVKSASDAKLRSTKLVNARSETVTTSNNFRGAWLGAQRCIVPMM
;
A
#
# COMPACT_ATOMS: atom_id res chain seq x y z
N MET A 1 11.78 9.66 -9.70
CA MET A 1 11.13 8.36 -9.49
C MET A 1 11.80 7.64 -8.33
N SER A 2 11.02 7.03 -7.45
CA SER A 2 11.54 6.36 -6.27
C SER A 2 11.89 4.92 -6.57
N THR A 3 13.10 4.52 -6.21
CA THR A 3 13.57 3.12 -6.29
C THR A 3 13.97 2.60 -4.91
N HIS A 4 13.88 3.44 -3.88
CA HIS A 4 14.24 3.13 -2.51
C HIS A 4 13.62 4.18 -1.60
N PHE A 5 13.19 3.77 -0.41
CA PHE A 5 12.77 4.72 0.62
C PHE A 5 13.14 4.22 2.02
N GLU A 6 13.17 5.15 2.96
CA GLU A 6 13.45 4.87 4.37
C GLU A 6 12.14 4.76 5.14
N SER A 7 11.98 3.66 5.87
CA SER A 7 10.78 3.45 6.69
C SER A 7 10.75 4.42 7.87
N ILE A 8 9.54 4.66 8.40
CA ILE A 8 9.37 5.59 9.52
C ILE A 8 10.00 5.04 10.81
N HIS A 9 10.68 5.91 11.51
CA HIS A 9 11.15 5.71 12.87
C HIS A 9 11.29 7.08 13.56
N PRO A 10 11.08 7.18 14.87
CA PRO A 10 10.68 6.11 15.80
C PRO A 10 9.25 5.62 15.57
N ASP A 11 8.91 4.44 16.11
CA ASP A 11 7.62 3.77 15.92
C ASP A 11 6.42 4.61 16.39
N THR A 12 6.61 5.53 17.31
CA THR A 12 5.56 6.43 17.80
C THR A 12 4.93 7.28 16.69
N LEU A 13 5.66 7.54 15.61
CA LEU A 13 5.15 8.33 14.49
C LEU A 13 3.99 7.64 13.76
N TYR A 14 3.90 6.33 13.78
CA TYR A 14 2.77 5.63 13.17
C TYR A 14 1.44 6.02 13.82
N ARG A 15 1.43 6.07 15.15
CA ARG A 15 0.23 6.47 15.88
C ARG A 15 0.00 7.97 15.81
N ASP A 16 1.04 8.76 15.99
CA ASP A 16 0.93 10.22 16.08
C ASP A 16 0.54 10.87 14.76
N ALA A 17 1.12 10.39 13.65
CA ALA A 17 0.89 10.99 12.33
C ALA A 17 -0.21 10.31 11.51
N PHE A 18 -0.41 9.00 11.69
CA PHE A 18 -1.29 8.22 10.83
C PHE A 18 -2.42 7.49 11.56
N ASP A 19 -2.42 7.52 12.89
CA ASP A 19 -3.43 6.84 13.72
C ASP A 19 -3.54 5.34 13.45
N VAL A 20 -2.40 4.69 13.33
CA VAL A 20 -2.27 3.23 13.18
C VAL A 20 -1.21 2.70 14.11
N ASP A 21 -1.28 1.41 14.45
CA ASP A 21 -0.26 0.76 15.25
C ASP A 21 1.01 0.54 14.43
N ALA A 22 2.17 0.63 15.08
CA ALA A 22 3.44 0.33 14.43
C ALA A 22 3.52 -1.14 14.03
N PRO A 23 4.25 -1.49 12.95
CA PRO A 23 4.47 -2.87 12.58
C PRO A 23 5.38 -3.57 13.60
N ALA A 24 5.41 -4.90 13.59
CA ALA A 24 6.38 -5.64 14.39
C ALA A 24 7.80 -5.20 14.02
N ALA A 25 8.69 -5.11 15.01
CA ALA A 25 10.04 -4.58 14.84
C ALA A 25 10.87 -5.29 13.75
N THR A 26 10.58 -6.56 13.50
CA THR A 26 11.27 -7.38 12.50
C THR A 26 10.55 -7.46 11.16
N ALA A 27 9.38 -6.84 11.01
CA ALA A 27 8.56 -6.97 9.81
C ALA A 27 9.14 -6.19 8.63
N VAL A 28 9.73 -5.02 8.88
CA VAL A 28 10.22 -4.11 7.84
C VAL A 28 11.57 -3.56 8.25
N GLY A 29 12.52 -3.58 7.31
CA GLY A 29 13.83 -2.97 7.53
C GLY A 29 13.77 -1.45 7.45
N ARG A 30 14.86 -0.80 7.84
CA ARG A 30 14.99 0.67 7.76
C ARG A 30 14.95 1.15 6.31
N ASP A 31 15.69 0.48 5.43
CA ASP A 31 15.75 0.77 4.01
C ASP A 31 14.84 -0.18 3.25
N VAL A 32 13.92 0.36 2.45
CA VAL A 32 12.97 -0.43 1.68
C VAL A 32 13.32 -0.33 0.21
N TRP A 33 13.76 -1.45 -0.34
CA TRP A 33 14.09 -1.62 -1.74
C TRP A 33 12.98 -2.39 -2.47
N PRO A 34 12.88 -2.32 -3.80
CA PRO A 34 11.94 -3.15 -4.54
C PRO A 34 12.07 -4.63 -4.16
N ARG A 35 10.96 -5.35 -4.10
CA ARG A 35 10.79 -6.75 -3.65
C ARG A 35 10.89 -6.97 -2.15
N ARG A 36 11.29 -5.96 -1.38
CA ARG A 36 11.42 -6.09 0.08
C ARG A 36 10.11 -5.75 0.77
N PRO A 37 9.91 -6.26 1.99
CA PRO A 37 8.76 -5.88 2.78
C PRO A 37 8.74 -4.38 3.06
N GLY A 38 7.57 -3.78 2.89
CA GLY A 38 7.29 -2.40 3.26
C GLY A 38 5.90 -2.32 3.85
N VAL A 39 5.58 -1.20 4.46
CA VAL A 39 4.23 -1.00 5.01
C VAL A 39 3.45 -0.02 4.17
N PHE A 40 2.14 -0.23 4.13
CA PHE A 40 1.22 0.75 3.58
C PHE A 40 -0.02 0.85 4.46
N ILE A 41 -0.69 1.98 4.38
CA ILE A 41 -1.88 2.28 5.18
C ILE A 41 -3.03 2.42 4.20
N ARG A 42 -4.12 1.74 4.49
CA ARG A 42 -5.34 1.79 3.69
C ARG A 42 -6.56 1.87 4.59
N ASN A 43 -7.68 2.23 4.03
CA ASN A 43 -8.95 2.14 4.74
C ASN A 43 -9.33 0.67 4.92
N VAL A 44 -9.85 0.36 6.10
CA VAL A 44 -10.43 -0.97 6.36
C VAL A 44 -11.67 -1.13 5.49
N ALA A 45 -11.81 -2.26 4.81
CA ALA A 45 -13.00 -2.56 4.04
C ALA A 45 -14.21 -2.63 4.98
N THR A 46 -15.23 -1.82 4.67
CA THR A 46 -16.48 -1.79 5.45
C THR A 46 -17.60 -2.44 4.65
N ALA A 47 -18.55 -3.06 5.37
CA ALA A 47 -19.77 -3.53 4.75
C ALA A 47 -20.55 -2.35 4.15
N PRO A 48 -21.29 -2.55 3.03
CA PRO A 48 -22.14 -1.50 2.49
C PRO A 48 -23.10 -1.01 3.56
N PRO A 49 -23.40 0.32 3.62
CA PRO A 49 -24.33 0.84 4.62
C PRO A 49 -25.71 0.22 4.40
N VAL A 50 -26.35 -0.18 5.50
CA VAL A 50 -27.73 -0.67 5.48
C VAL A 50 -28.65 0.55 5.33
N GLU A 51 -29.66 0.43 4.47
CA GLU A 51 -30.65 1.49 4.24
C GLU A 51 -31.32 1.89 5.56
N GLY A 52 -31.32 3.18 5.85
CA GLY A 52 -31.91 3.73 7.08
C GLY A 52 -30.94 3.86 8.26
N GLU A 53 -29.71 3.39 8.15
CA GLU A 53 -28.71 3.62 9.17
C GLU A 53 -28.00 4.97 8.95
N ALA A 54 -27.57 5.58 10.06
CA ALA A 54 -26.73 6.78 9.99
C ALA A 54 -25.42 6.44 9.25
N PRO A 55 -24.87 7.38 8.44
CA PRO A 55 -23.59 7.14 7.82
C PRO A 55 -22.53 6.86 8.87
N ALA A 56 -21.75 5.81 8.63
CA ALA A 56 -20.59 5.50 9.47
C ALA A 56 -19.66 6.72 9.51
N GLY A 57 -18.96 6.93 10.61
CA GLY A 57 -17.91 7.93 10.70
C GLY A 57 -16.79 7.67 9.67
N PRO A 58 -15.71 8.48 9.69
CA PRO A 58 -14.61 8.28 8.77
C PRO A 58 -14.10 6.82 8.84
N PRO A 59 -13.74 6.22 7.70
CA PRO A 59 -13.30 4.83 7.69
C PRO A 59 -12.07 4.64 8.57
N ALA A 60 -12.04 3.52 9.30
CA ALA A 60 -10.87 3.13 10.06
C ALA A 60 -9.70 2.83 9.11
N ARG A 61 -8.50 3.11 9.56
CA ARG A 61 -7.28 2.81 8.82
C ARG A 61 -6.63 1.53 9.35
N GLU A 62 -5.97 0.81 8.48
CA GLU A 62 -5.15 -0.32 8.85
C GLU A 62 -3.76 -0.21 8.21
N LEU A 63 -2.74 -0.66 8.94
CA LEU A 63 -1.39 -0.80 8.43
C LEU A 63 -1.19 -2.24 7.98
N VAL A 64 -0.70 -2.40 6.76
CA VAL A 64 -0.47 -3.71 6.15
C VAL A 64 1.00 -3.83 5.77
N VAL A 65 1.61 -4.94 6.09
CA VAL A 65 2.95 -5.28 5.60
C VAL A 65 2.79 -5.95 4.24
N GLY A 66 3.39 -5.35 3.24
CA GLY A 66 3.34 -5.84 1.87
C GLY A 66 4.71 -5.84 1.24
N GLN A 67 4.73 -5.88 -0.09
CA GLN A 67 5.95 -5.85 -0.88
C GLN A 67 6.04 -4.50 -1.61
N PHE A 68 7.22 -3.89 -1.61
CA PHE A 68 7.45 -2.67 -2.39
C PHE A 68 7.48 -3.00 -3.88
N GLY A 69 6.49 -2.51 -4.59
CA GLY A 69 6.24 -2.77 -6.00
C GLY A 69 4.87 -3.41 -6.22
N LEU A 70 4.13 -2.93 -7.20
CA LEU A 70 2.80 -3.43 -7.50
C LEU A 70 2.86 -4.85 -8.05
N VAL A 71 1.93 -5.69 -7.60
CA VAL A 71 1.69 -7.02 -8.18
C VAL A 71 0.35 -6.96 -8.91
N PRO A 72 0.35 -7.05 -10.27
CA PRO A 72 -0.91 -7.07 -11.01
C PRO A 72 -1.77 -8.28 -10.65
N PRO A 73 -3.11 -8.17 -10.71
CA PRO A 73 -4.00 -9.25 -10.27
C PRO A 73 -3.90 -10.52 -11.12
N TRP A 74 -3.36 -10.42 -12.33
CA TRP A 74 -3.19 -11.56 -13.24
C TRP A 74 -1.92 -12.38 -12.98
N VAL A 75 -1.05 -11.94 -12.05
CA VAL A 75 0.17 -12.69 -11.67
C VAL A 75 -0.22 -13.88 -10.79
N LYS A 76 0.26 -15.07 -11.15
CA LYS A 76 -0.20 -16.32 -10.54
C LYS A 76 0.81 -16.96 -9.57
N SER A 77 2.08 -16.55 -9.57
CA SER A 77 3.10 -17.13 -8.69
C SER A 77 3.84 -16.08 -7.88
N ALA A 78 4.31 -16.47 -6.70
CA ALA A 78 5.08 -15.57 -5.84
C ALA A 78 6.41 -15.17 -6.47
N SER A 79 7.07 -16.09 -7.17
CA SER A 79 8.34 -15.80 -7.85
C SER A 79 8.16 -14.81 -9.00
N ASP A 80 7.09 -14.95 -9.78
CA ASP A 80 6.77 -14.01 -10.86
C ASP A 80 6.37 -12.65 -10.30
N ALA A 81 5.62 -12.61 -9.18
CA ALA A 81 5.28 -11.38 -8.49
C ALA A 81 6.53 -10.60 -8.06
N LYS A 82 7.50 -11.27 -7.47
CA LYS A 82 8.77 -10.64 -7.08
C LYS A 82 9.55 -10.11 -8.27
N LEU A 83 9.59 -10.86 -9.35
CA LEU A 83 10.32 -10.45 -10.55
C LEU A 83 9.69 -9.22 -11.20
N ARG A 84 8.36 -9.17 -11.29
CA ARG A 84 7.64 -8.05 -11.92
C ARG A 84 7.64 -6.81 -11.06
N SER A 85 7.57 -6.93 -9.74
CA SER A 85 7.47 -5.79 -8.83
C SER A 85 8.67 -4.84 -8.92
N THR A 86 9.85 -5.31 -9.32
CA THR A 86 11.01 -4.43 -9.52
C THR A 86 10.79 -3.38 -10.60
N LYS A 87 9.90 -3.64 -11.55
CA LYS A 87 9.56 -2.73 -12.64
C LYS A 87 8.29 -1.92 -12.37
N LEU A 88 7.57 -2.23 -11.30
CA LEU A 88 6.26 -1.66 -11.01
C LEU A 88 6.26 -0.84 -9.71
N VAL A 89 7.37 -0.17 -9.43
CA VAL A 89 7.53 0.71 -8.26
C VAL A 89 7.09 2.14 -8.55
N ASN A 90 6.90 2.51 -9.80
CA ASN A 90 6.45 3.83 -10.22
C ASN A 90 5.38 3.69 -11.30
N ALA A 91 4.38 4.55 -11.25
CA ALA A 91 3.34 4.67 -12.28
C ALA A 91 3.36 6.08 -12.85
N ARG A 92 3.29 6.20 -14.17
CA ARG A 92 3.21 7.51 -14.83
C ARG A 92 1.76 7.97 -14.87
N SER A 93 1.51 9.23 -14.55
CA SER A 93 0.16 9.80 -14.58
C SER A 93 -0.49 9.70 -15.96
N GLU A 94 0.30 9.79 -17.03
CA GLU A 94 -0.19 9.75 -18.41
C GLU A 94 -0.75 8.38 -18.81
N THR A 95 -0.30 7.30 -18.17
CA THR A 95 -0.66 5.94 -18.55
C THR A 95 -1.29 5.11 -17.44
N VAL A 96 -1.42 5.67 -16.23
CA VAL A 96 -1.94 4.93 -15.07
C VAL A 96 -3.36 4.38 -15.29
N THR A 97 -4.18 5.08 -16.07
CA THR A 97 -5.56 4.69 -16.37
C THR A 97 -5.66 3.66 -17.50
N THR A 98 -4.62 3.48 -18.28
CA THR A 98 -4.63 2.61 -19.47
C THR A 98 -3.65 1.45 -19.39
N SER A 99 -2.60 1.56 -18.57
CA SER A 99 -1.60 0.50 -18.41
C SER A 99 -2.24 -0.77 -17.85
N ASN A 100 -1.98 -1.92 -18.46
CA ASN A 100 -2.47 -3.21 -17.98
C ASN A 100 -2.07 -3.52 -16.54
N ASN A 101 -0.93 -3.00 -16.09
CA ASN A 101 -0.43 -3.24 -14.74
C ASN A 101 -1.15 -2.41 -13.68
N PHE A 102 -1.56 -1.18 -13.99
CA PHE A 102 -2.06 -0.22 -13.00
C PHE A 102 -3.54 0.12 -13.14
N ARG A 103 -4.12 -0.03 -14.32
CA ARG A 103 -5.49 0.46 -14.58
C ARG A 103 -6.54 -0.15 -13.66
N GLY A 104 -6.42 -1.44 -13.32
CA GLY A 104 -7.40 -2.11 -12.47
C GLY A 104 -7.45 -1.50 -11.07
N ALA A 105 -6.29 -1.32 -10.45
CA ALA A 105 -6.19 -0.69 -9.13
C ALA A 105 -6.62 0.79 -9.19
N TRP A 106 -6.20 1.51 -10.23
CA TRP A 106 -6.56 2.93 -10.40
C TRP A 106 -8.06 3.13 -10.55
N LEU A 107 -8.69 2.40 -11.47
CA LEU A 107 -10.13 2.51 -11.74
C LEU A 107 -10.96 1.97 -10.58
N GLY A 108 -10.46 0.98 -9.85
CA GLY A 108 -11.08 0.46 -8.63
C GLY A 108 -10.89 1.33 -7.40
N ALA A 109 -10.29 2.50 -7.55
CA ALA A 109 -10.02 3.45 -6.47
C ALA A 109 -9.22 2.84 -5.30
N GLN A 110 -8.36 1.88 -5.59
CA GLN A 110 -7.47 1.28 -4.59
C GLN A 110 -6.33 2.24 -4.29
N ARG A 111 -6.45 2.95 -3.19
CA ARG A 111 -5.48 3.95 -2.76
C ARG A 111 -4.88 3.56 -1.42
N CYS A 112 -3.65 3.96 -1.21
CA CYS A 112 -2.98 3.77 0.07
C CYS A 112 -2.01 4.92 0.34
N ILE A 113 -1.55 4.99 1.58
CA ILE A 113 -0.48 5.89 2.00
C ILE A 113 0.74 5.00 2.26
N VAL A 114 1.87 5.35 1.69
CA VAL A 114 3.16 4.73 2.03
C VAL A 114 3.92 5.70 2.91
N PRO A 115 3.97 5.43 4.23
CA PRO A 115 4.66 6.33 5.15
C PRO A 115 6.18 6.17 4.99
N MET A 116 6.90 7.27 4.92
CA MET A 116 8.35 7.26 4.76
C MET A 116 8.97 8.49 5.41
N MET A 117 10.25 8.36 5.77
CA MET A 117 11.03 9.48 6.29
C MET A 117 11.37 10.49 5.21
#